data_f79f8d5e6b081a94d9aff3bd2a1f4d7b
#
_entry.id   f79f8d5e6b081a94d9aff3bd2a1f4d7b
#
_cell.length_a   1.000
_cell.length_b   1.000
_cell.length_c   1.000
_cell.angle_alpha   90.00
_cell.angle_beta   90.00
_cell.angle_gamma   90.00
#
_symmetry.space_group_name_H-M   'P 1'
#
loop_
_entity.id
_entity.type
_entity.pdbx_description
1 polymer ?
#
loop_
_entity_poly.entity_id
_entity_poly.type
_entity_poly.pdbx_seq_one_letter_code
_entity_poly.pdbx_strand_id
1 'polypeptide(L)'
;MKGFACLALLALAVPAAAQEVASAGGAILRALDKNTGITEDLDVLAGGSVDFGRLNVTVSDCRYPVDDPTSNAFAHLDIADRRSGKTEFSGWMVAASPALSALDDPRYDVWLLRCKTS
;
A
#
# COMPACT_ATOMS: atom_id res chain seq x y z
N MET A 1 47.49 34.96 6.94
CA MET A 1 47.09 34.94 6.87
C MET A 1 46.24 34.34 6.53
N LYS A 2 45.81 34.20 6.49
CA LYS A 2 45.12 33.83 6.20
C LYS A 2 44.06 33.22 6.58
N GLY A 3 43.45 33.28 6.80
CA GLY A 3 42.54 32.93 7.21
C GLY A 3 41.62 32.28 6.65
N PHE A 4 41.11 31.93 6.55
CA PHE A 4 40.30 31.44 6.09
C PHE A 4 39.18 31.01 6.36
N ALA A 5 38.66 31.06 6.42
CA ALA A 5 37.65 31.05 6.45
C ALA A 5 36.84 30.09 6.00
N CYS A 6 36.80 29.43 5.97
CA CYS A 6 36.13 28.57 5.34
C CYS A 6 35.00 28.16 5.87
N LEU A 7 34.68 28.26 6.38
CA LEU A 7 33.76 27.82 6.93
C LEU A 7 32.58 27.76 6.62
N ALA A 8 32.27 28.23 6.47
CA ALA A 8 31.14 28.41 6.19
C ALA A 8 30.31 27.53 5.70
N LEU A 9 30.55 26.74 5.37
CA LEU A 9 29.78 25.96 4.77
C LEU A 9 28.94 25.32 5.50
N LEU A 10 28.48 25.61 6.23
CA LEU A 10 27.76 24.99 6.89
C LEU A 10 26.62 24.84 6.41
N ALA A 11 26.42 24.49 6.03
CA ALA A 11 25.54 24.08 5.67
C ALA A 11 24.35 24.11 5.98
N LEU A 12 23.84 24.37 5.74
CA LEU A 12 22.69 24.46 5.77
C LEU A 12 22.03 23.42 5.29
N ALA A 13 22.10 22.43 5.69
CA ALA A 13 21.40 21.36 5.24
C ALA A 13 20.02 21.51 5.70
N VAL A 14 19.24 21.85 4.91
CA VAL A 14 17.88 21.83 5.18
C VAL A 14 17.46 20.42 5.12
N PRO A 15 16.89 19.88 6.11
CA PRO A 15 16.41 18.52 6.02
C PRO A 15 15.33 18.49 4.98
N ALA A 16 15.46 17.60 4.08
CA ALA A 16 14.41 17.35 3.15
C ALA A 16 13.20 17.02 3.98
N ALA A 17 12.14 17.71 3.76
CA ALA A 17 10.94 17.46 4.51
C ALA A 17 10.46 16.07 4.15
N ALA A 18 10.67 15.13 5.01
CA ALA A 18 10.11 13.81 4.81
C ALA A 18 8.61 13.93 4.92
N GLN A 19 7.91 13.35 3.99
CA GLN A 19 6.47 13.34 4.04
C GLN A 19 6.03 12.51 5.24
N GLU A 20 5.22 13.07 6.09
CA GLU A 20 4.68 12.34 7.21
C GLU A 20 3.58 11.42 6.75
N VAL A 21 3.58 10.21 7.25
CA VAL A 21 2.55 9.24 6.96
C VAL A 21 1.90 8.83 8.27
N ALA A 22 0.64 8.44 8.17
CA ALA A 22 -0.12 7.91 9.28
C ALA A 22 -0.63 6.54 8.93
N SER A 23 -0.85 5.71 9.93
CA SER A 23 -1.47 4.41 9.74
C SER A 23 -2.98 4.55 9.84
N ALA A 24 -3.67 3.93 8.92
CA ALA A 24 -5.12 3.91 8.90
C ALA A 24 -5.65 2.65 9.57
N GLY A 25 -6.94 2.65 9.86
CA GLY A 25 -7.58 1.50 10.45
C GLY A 25 -7.82 0.34 9.49
N GLY A 26 -7.52 0.53 8.24
CA GLY A 26 -7.70 -0.52 7.23
C GLY A 26 -7.49 0.01 5.83
N ALA A 27 -7.88 -0.78 4.85
CA ALA A 27 -7.69 -0.47 3.44
C ALA A 27 -8.92 -0.84 2.64
N ILE A 28 -9.12 -0.12 1.55
CA ILE A 28 -10.13 -0.45 0.55
C ILE A 28 -9.38 -0.95 -0.68
N LEU A 29 -9.65 -2.18 -1.04
CA LEU A 29 -9.02 -2.84 -2.18
C LEU A 29 -10.06 -3.08 -3.25
N ARG A 30 -9.64 -3.28 -4.47
CA ARG A 30 -10.54 -3.74 -5.53
C ARG A 30 -10.04 -5.07 -6.03
N ALA A 31 -10.95 -6.01 -6.14
CA ALA A 31 -10.66 -7.34 -6.63
C ALA A 31 -11.48 -7.61 -7.89
N LEU A 32 -10.85 -8.29 -8.83
CA LEU A 32 -11.48 -8.68 -10.10
C LEU A 32 -11.29 -10.17 -10.32
N ASP A 33 -12.37 -10.85 -10.64
CA ASP A 33 -12.33 -12.23 -11.13
C ASP A 33 -12.38 -12.17 -12.65
N LYS A 34 -11.28 -12.45 -13.31
CA LYS A 34 -11.17 -12.32 -14.76
C LYS A 34 -12.00 -13.36 -15.50
N ASN A 35 -12.35 -14.47 -14.87
CA ASN A 35 -13.15 -15.49 -15.50
C ASN A 35 -14.63 -15.10 -15.58
N THR A 36 -15.12 -14.38 -14.60
CA THR A 36 -16.52 -13.99 -14.53
C THR A 36 -16.76 -12.53 -14.81
N GLY A 37 -15.71 -11.71 -14.75
CA GLY A 37 -15.82 -10.27 -14.87
C GLY A 37 -16.35 -9.58 -13.60
N ILE A 38 -16.52 -10.32 -12.52
CA ILE A 38 -17.04 -9.75 -11.28
C ILE A 38 -15.96 -8.92 -10.60
N THR A 39 -16.31 -7.68 -10.22
CA THR A 39 -15.43 -6.83 -9.42
C THR A 39 -16.11 -6.55 -8.10
N GLU A 40 -15.29 -6.43 -7.06
CA GLU A 40 -15.80 -6.15 -5.74
C GLU A 40 -14.79 -5.29 -4.99
N ASP A 41 -15.29 -4.32 -4.24
CA ASP A 41 -14.42 -3.53 -3.36
C ASP A 41 -14.39 -4.23 -2.01
N LEU A 42 -13.18 -4.46 -1.51
CA LEU A 42 -12.96 -5.16 -0.27
C LEU A 42 -12.58 -4.16 0.81
N ASP A 43 -13.36 -4.13 1.88
CA ASP A 43 -13.11 -3.27 3.03
C ASP A 43 -12.47 -4.14 4.10
N VAL A 44 -11.18 -3.96 4.33
CA VAL A 44 -10.42 -4.84 5.21
C VAL A 44 -9.79 -4.02 6.32
N LEU A 45 -10.11 -4.36 7.55
CA LEU A 45 -9.49 -3.72 8.70
C LEU A 45 -8.03 -4.15 8.83
N ALA A 46 -7.19 -3.26 9.34
CA ALA A 46 -5.80 -3.59 9.61
C ALA A 46 -5.75 -4.76 10.62
N GLY A 47 -4.99 -5.77 10.28
CA GLY A 47 -4.94 -7.00 11.05
C GLY A 47 -6.05 -7.98 10.68
N GLY A 48 -6.96 -7.60 9.78
CA GLY A 48 -8.07 -8.45 9.39
C GLY A 48 -7.89 -9.09 8.03
N SER A 49 -8.80 -9.98 7.70
CA SER A 49 -8.79 -10.71 6.44
C SER A 49 -10.19 -10.80 5.87
N VAL A 50 -10.28 -10.85 4.55
CA VAL A 50 -11.54 -11.14 3.86
C VAL A 50 -11.25 -12.15 2.75
N ASP A 51 -12.28 -12.84 2.32
CA ASP A 51 -12.17 -13.78 1.22
C ASP A 51 -12.79 -13.19 -0.03
N PHE A 52 -12.15 -13.43 -1.16
CA PHE A 52 -12.71 -13.13 -2.48
C PHE A 52 -12.43 -14.33 -3.37
N GLY A 53 -13.48 -15.08 -3.70
CA GLY A 53 -13.33 -16.32 -4.44
C GLY A 53 -12.40 -17.27 -3.70
N ARG A 54 -11.31 -17.68 -4.35
CA ARG A 54 -10.35 -18.59 -3.74
C ARG A 54 -9.25 -17.86 -2.97
N LEU A 55 -9.32 -16.54 -2.92
CA LEU A 55 -8.28 -15.76 -2.26
C LEU A 55 -8.69 -15.42 -0.83
N ASN A 56 -7.71 -15.44 0.06
CA ASN A 56 -7.84 -14.86 1.38
C ASN A 56 -6.89 -13.67 1.42
N VAL A 57 -7.43 -12.49 1.68
CA VAL A 57 -6.69 -11.23 1.61
C VAL A 57 -6.57 -10.66 3.01
N THR A 58 -5.35 -10.52 3.49
CA THR A 58 -5.05 -9.97 4.81
C THR A 58 -4.36 -8.63 4.64
N VAL A 59 -4.81 -7.62 5.36
CA VAL A 59 -4.16 -6.31 5.40
C VAL A 59 -3.48 -6.17 6.75
N SER A 60 -2.16 -6.03 6.76
CA SER A 60 -1.46 -5.82 8.01
C SER A 60 -1.29 -4.36 8.36
N ASP A 61 -1.23 -3.48 7.37
CA ASP A 61 -1.08 -2.05 7.60
C ASP A 61 -1.53 -1.29 6.36
N CYS A 62 -1.99 -0.06 6.55
CA CYS A 62 -2.26 0.86 5.45
C CYS A 62 -1.83 2.25 5.89
N ARG A 63 -0.97 2.88 5.10
CA ARG A 63 -0.39 4.17 5.41
C ARG A 63 -0.72 5.18 4.34
N TYR A 64 -0.93 6.41 4.74
CA TYR A 64 -1.27 7.48 3.83
C TYR A 64 -0.55 8.76 4.24
N PRO A 65 -0.31 9.69 3.29
CA PRO A 65 0.27 10.98 3.65
C PRO A 65 -0.68 11.77 4.54
N VAL A 66 -0.17 12.29 5.64
CA VAL A 66 -1.00 13.00 6.61
C VAL A 66 -1.66 14.22 5.96
N ASP A 67 -0.94 14.91 5.09
CA ASP A 67 -1.44 16.13 4.47
C ASP A 67 -2.48 15.89 3.38
N ASP A 68 -2.53 14.68 2.84
CA ASP A 68 -3.46 14.36 1.78
C ASP A 68 -3.86 12.89 1.85
N PRO A 69 -4.84 12.56 2.68
CA PRO A 69 -5.26 11.16 2.88
C PRO A 69 -5.79 10.49 1.62
N THR A 70 -6.18 11.27 0.63
CA THR A 70 -6.76 10.71 -0.58
C THR A 70 -5.74 10.52 -1.70
N SER A 71 -4.50 10.93 -1.49
CA SER A 71 -3.53 10.89 -2.56
C SER A 71 -2.92 9.52 -2.73
N ASN A 72 -1.82 9.23 -2.12
CA ASN A 72 -1.07 8.01 -2.39
C ASN A 72 -1.01 7.14 -1.14
N ALA A 73 -1.71 6.05 -1.16
CA ALA A 73 -1.73 5.13 -0.04
C ALA A 73 -0.79 3.96 -0.30
N PHE A 74 -0.30 3.35 0.80
CA PHE A 74 0.53 2.17 0.75
C PHE A 74 -0.08 1.15 1.70
N ALA A 75 -0.29 -0.07 1.25
CA ALA A 75 -0.81 -1.11 2.13
C ALA A 75 0.05 -2.36 2.06
N HIS A 76 0.29 -2.97 3.20
CA HIS A 76 0.96 -4.25 3.27
C HIS A 76 -0.07 -5.35 3.30
N LEU A 77 0.00 -6.22 2.31
CA LEU A 77 -0.97 -7.28 2.13
C LEU A 77 -0.30 -8.63 2.07
N ASP A 78 -1.04 -9.63 2.52
CA ASP A 78 -0.71 -11.01 2.28
C ASP A 78 -1.93 -11.66 1.64
N ILE A 79 -1.76 -12.24 0.49
CA ILE A 79 -2.84 -12.88 -0.25
C ILE A 79 -2.47 -14.34 -0.45
N ALA A 80 -3.34 -15.23 -0.04
CA ALA A 80 -3.12 -16.66 -0.15
C ALA A 80 -4.27 -17.34 -0.90
N ASP A 81 -3.95 -18.43 -1.56
CA ASP A 81 -4.96 -19.29 -2.17
C ASP A 81 -5.56 -20.16 -1.08
N ARG A 82 -6.87 -20.09 -0.91
CA ARG A 82 -7.57 -20.79 0.16
C ARG A 82 -7.56 -22.29 -0.01
N ARG A 83 -7.37 -22.77 -1.22
CA ARG A 83 -7.35 -24.20 -1.46
C ARG A 83 -6.02 -24.79 -1.15
N SER A 84 -4.95 -24.21 -1.66
CA SER A 84 -3.61 -24.78 -1.51
C SER A 84 -2.86 -24.22 -0.31
N GLY A 85 -3.31 -23.08 0.22
CA GLY A 85 -2.57 -22.37 1.26
C GLY A 85 -1.34 -21.64 0.72
N LYS A 86 -1.16 -21.63 -0.61
CA LYS A 86 0.00 -21.00 -1.20
C LYS A 86 -0.11 -19.50 -1.16
N THR A 87 0.98 -18.84 -0.80
CA THR A 87 1.05 -17.38 -0.84
C THR A 87 1.14 -16.92 -2.29
N GLU A 88 0.19 -16.08 -2.68
CA GLU A 88 0.14 -15.53 -4.03
C GLU A 88 0.77 -14.15 -4.09
N PHE A 89 0.73 -13.40 -3.01
CA PHE A 89 1.33 -12.07 -2.91
C PHE A 89 1.65 -11.78 -1.45
N SER A 90 2.80 -11.17 -1.22
CA SER A 90 3.15 -10.67 0.11
C SER A 90 4.04 -9.44 -0.07
N GLY A 91 3.59 -8.31 0.39
CA GLY A 91 4.36 -7.07 0.28
C GLY A 91 3.49 -5.84 0.29
N TRP A 92 4.09 -4.73 -0.10
CA TRP A 92 3.42 -3.43 -0.14
C TRP A 92 2.83 -3.17 -1.52
N MET A 93 1.59 -2.72 -1.53
CA MET A 93 0.95 -2.19 -2.73
C MET A 93 0.87 -0.68 -2.64
N VAL A 94 0.97 -0.01 -3.78
CA VAL A 94 0.96 1.44 -3.88
C VAL A 94 -0.25 1.86 -4.70
N ALA A 95 -1.16 2.61 -4.11
CA ALA A 95 -2.42 2.96 -4.76
C ALA A 95 -2.22 3.78 -6.03
N ALA A 96 -1.26 4.70 -6.02
CA ALA A 96 -1.03 5.57 -7.18
C ALA A 96 -0.36 4.85 -8.34
N SER A 97 0.19 3.68 -8.11
CA SER A 97 0.95 2.95 -9.14
C SER A 97 0.66 1.46 -9.07
N PRO A 98 -0.58 1.06 -9.32
CA PRO A 98 -0.94 -0.35 -9.20
C PRO A 98 -0.14 -1.26 -10.12
N ALA A 99 0.34 -0.74 -11.23
CA ALA A 99 1.14 -1.53 -12.16
C ALA A 99 2.49 -1.96 -11.57
N LEU A 100 2.98 -1.26 -10.55
CA LEU A 100 4.26 -1.60 -9.93
C LEU A 100 4.15 -2.73 -8.94
N SER A 101 3.03 -2.84 -8.28
CA SER A 101 2.86 -3.85 -7.24
C SER A 101 1.37 -4.13 -7.06
N ALA A 102 0.92 -5.23 -7.61
CA ALA A 102 -0.46 -5.69 -7.50
C ALA A 102 -0.45 -7.20 -7.64
N LEU A 103 -1.49 -7.85 -7.17
CA LEU A 103 -1.64 -9.26 -7.50
C LEU A 103 -2.10 -9.37 -8.94
N ASP A 104 -1.33 -10.09 -9.74
CA ASP A 104 -1.68 -10.40 -11.11
C ASP A 104 -1.59 -11.90 -11.28
N ASP A 105 -2.65 -12.57 -10.93
CA ASP A 105 -2.80 -14.01 -11.05
C ASP A 105 -3.57 -14.31 -12.34
N PRO A 106 -3.46 -15.50 -12.93
CA PRO A 106 -4.22 -15.83 -14.13
C PRO A 106 -5.71 -15.60 -14.00
N ARG A 107 -6.26 -15.73 -12.81
CA ARG A 107 -7.70 -15.56 -12.61
C ARG A 107 -8.05 -14.26 -11.90
N TYR A 108 -7.22 -13.80 -10.97
CA TYR A 108 -7.57 -12.69 -10.10
C TYR A 108 -6.63 -11.52 -10.22
N ASP A 109 -7.18 -10.30 -10.16
CA ASP A 109 -6.40 -9.10 -9.93
C ASP A 109 -6.87 -8.50 -8.61
N VAL A 110 -5.95 -8.01 -7.82
CA VAL A 110 -6.26 -7.26 -6.59
C VAL A 110 -5.32 -6.08 -6.51
N TRP A 111 -5.86 -4.90 -6.26
CA TRP A 111 -5.03 -3.71 -6.07
C TRP A 111 -5.62 -2.79 -5.02
N LEU A 112 -4.78 -1.93 -4.49
CA LEU A 112 -5.17 -0.99 -3.45
C LEU A 112 -5.82 0.23 -4.06
N LEU A 113 -6.97 0.64 -3.54
CA LEU A 113 -7.61 1.89 -3.93
C LEU A 113 -7.20 3.01 -2.99
N ARG A 114 -7.31 2.81 -1.69
CA ARG A 114 -7.02 3.83 -0.69
C ARG A 114 -7.02 3.22 0.70
N CYS A 115 -6.49 3.95 1.66
CA CYS A 115 -6.63 3.58 3.05
C CYS A 115 -8.03 3.96 3.56
N LYS A 116 -8.47 3.26 4.58
CA LYS A 116 -9.73 3.56 5.23
C LYS A 116 -9.41 4.55 6.34
N THR A 117 -9.88 5.78 6.18
CA THR A 117 -9.50 6.87 7.09
C THR A 117 -10.59 7.24 8.09
N SER A 118 -11.71 6.57 8.09
CA SER A 118 -12.79 6.87 9.03
C SER A 118 -13.30 5.63 9.73
#